data_668355d6d9d6e0690e19e208ba2c9bfd
#
_entry.id   668355d6d9d6e0690e19e208ba2c9bfd
#
_cell.length_a   1.000
_cell.length_b   1.000
_cell.length_c   1.000
_cell.angle_alpha   90.00
_cell.angle_beta   90.00
_cell.angle_gamma   90.00
#
_symmetry.space_group_name_H-M   'P 1'
#
loop_
_entity.id
_entity.type
_entity.pdbx_description
1 polymer ?
#
loop_
_entity_poly.entity_id
_entity_poly.type
_entity_poly.pdbx_seq_one_letter_code
_entity_poly.pdbx_strand_id
1 'polypeptide(L)'
;VTISSNGSGFDLEYDGTRYEAVCVAMLGRHQVENARTAIVALHELDRLGVLSLNETAMRRGLAEACCMGRMQVIDQRPTIVADVAHNPDGAEALLSSLPEVFDYDRLIAVVGIMGDKDVRGFLSAFHDRADLVILTRPSSERAADPGTLSVIAEELELEHRVVPSAGAALDRAL
;
A
#
# COMPACT_ATOMS: atom_id res chain seq x y z
N VAL A 1 -6.41 -15.59 -8.58
CA VAL A 1 -6.12 -14.72 -7.42
C VAL A 1 -7.43 -14.36 -6.76
N THR A 2 -7.50 -14.50 -5.44
CA THR A 2 -8.62 -14.05 -4.60
C THR A 2 -8.08 -12.96 -3.66
N ILE A 3 -8.78 -11.82 -3.55
CA ILE A 3 -8.38 -10.70 -2.68
C ILE A 3 -9.50 -10.45 -1.68
N SER A 4 -9.15 -10.24 -0.41
CA SER A 4 -10.10 -9.94 0.66
C SER A 4 -9.45 -9.12 1.78
N SER A 5 -10.26 -8.61 2.69
CA SER A 5 -9.79 -7.90 3.90
C SER A 5 -9.01 -8.78 4.91
N ASN A 6 -9.02 -10.10 4.72
CA ASN A 6 -8.32 -11.07 5.57
C ASN A 6 -7.04 -11.62 4.93
N GLY A 7 -6.63 -11.09 3.78
CA GLY A 7 -5.49 -11.56 3.00
C GLY A 7 -5.87 -11.96 1.59
N SER A 8 -4.90 -12.44 0.84
CA SER A 8 -5.05 -12.82 -0.55
C SER A 8 -4.62 -14.26 -0.80
N GLY A 9 -5.26 -14.93 -1.77
CA GLY A 9 -4.96 -16.29 -2.18
C GLY A 9 -4.61 -16.36 -3.67
N PHE A 10 -3.68 -17.23 -4.04
CA PHE A 10 -3.27 -17.41 -5.43
C PHE A 10 -2.63 -18.77 -5.69
N ASP A 11 -2.59 -19.14 -6.98
CA ASP A 11 -1.79 -20.26 -7.45
C ASP A 11 -0.59 -19.72 -8.23
N LEU A 12 0.51 -20.47 -8.19
CA LEU A 12 1.74 -20.18 -8.93
C LEU A 12 2.27 -21.47 -9.51
N GLU A 13 2.67 -21.44 -10.78
CA GLU A 13 3.46 -22.50 -11.43
C GLU A 13 4.81 -21.90 -11.86
N TYR A 14 5.89 -22.55 -11.45
CA TYR A 14 7.23 -22.13 -11.77
C TYR A 14 8.16 -23.34 -11.88
N ASP A 15 8.90 -23.42 -12.98
CA ASP A 15 9.87 -24.50 -13.29
C ASP A 15 9.29 -25.92 -13.05
N GLY A 16 8.04 -26.16 -13.53
CA GLY A 16 7.33 -27.41 -13.40
C GLY A 16 6.80 -27.73 -11.99
N THR A 17 7.07 -26.87 -11.01
CA THR A 17 6.51 -26.98 -9.65
C THR A 17 5.25 -26.13 -9.54
N ARG A 18 4.18 -26.72 -8.98
CA ARG A 18 2.90 -26.06 -8.79
C ARG A 18 2.63 -25.81 -7.31
N TYR A 19 2.42 -24.55 -6.97
CA TYR A 19 2.03 -24.08 -5.64
C TYR A 19 0.56 -23.68 -5.69
N GLU A 20 -0.34 -24.53 -5.19
CA GLU A 20 -1.79 -24.26 -5.15
C GLU A 20 -2.21 -23.64 -3.83
N ALA A 21 -3.24 -22.80 -3.86
CA ALA A 21 -3.88 -22.20 -2.69
C ALA A 21 -2.87 -21.53 -1.73
N VAL A 22 -1.88 -20.81 -2.26
CA VAL A 22 -0.95 -20.04 -1.45
C VAL A 22 -1.69 -18.86 -0.85
N CYS A 23 -1.54 -18.65 0.46
CA CYS A 23 -2.12 -17.50 1.18
C CYS A 23 -1.02 -16.50 1.55
N VAL A 24 -1.30 -15.21 1.39
CA VAL A 24 -0.50 -14.10 1.90
C VAL A 24 -1.37 -13.20 2.76
N ALA A 25 -0.90 -12.89 3.98
CA ALA A 25 -1.69 -12.10 4.93
C ALA A 25 -1.76 -10.62 4.55
N MET A 26 -0.75 -10.09 3.84
CA MET A 26 -0.72 -8.70 3.41
C MET A 26 -1.76 -8.43 2.32
N LEU A 27 -2.39 -7.26 2.38
CA LEU A 27 -3.51 -6.87 1.55
C LEU A 27 -3.05 -6.26 0.22
N GLY A 28 -3.88 -6.45 -0.82
CA GLY A 28 -3.71 -5.84 -2.14
C GLY A 28 -2.97 -6.72 -3.15
N ARG A 29 -3.34 -6.54 -4.42
CA ARG A 29 -2.84 -7.32 -5.56
C ARG A 29 -1.31 -7.26 -5.69
N HIS A 30 -0.72 -6.10 -5.42
CA HIS A 30 0.74 -5.93 -5.46
C HIS A 30 1.48 -6.81 -4.43
N GLN A 31 0.83 -7.18 -3.31
CA GLN A 31 1.43 -8.10 -2.33
C GLN A 31 1.39 -9.56 -2.83
N VAL A 32 0.42 -9.92 -3.64
CA VAL A 32 0.42 -11.21 -4.35
C VAL A 32 1.62 -11.30 -5.30
N GLU A 33 1.90 -10.25 -6.07
CA GLU A 33 3.06 -10.24 -6.97
C GLU A 33 4.40 -10.25 -6.21
N ASN A 34 4.47 -9.57 -5.06
CA ASN A 34 5.62 -9.65 -4.16
C ASN A 34 5.81 -11.08 -3.62
N ALA A 35 4.73 -11.73 -3.20
CA ALA A 35 4.76 -13.11 -2.71
C ALA A 35 5.20 -14.10 -3.81
N ARG A 36 4.69 -13.96 -5.02
CA ARG A 36 5.13 -14.74 -6.19
C ARG A 36 6.63 -14.58 -6.44
N THR A 37 7.11 -13.35 -6.43
CA THR A 37 8.55 -13.05 -6.60
C THR A 37 9.39 -13.69 -5.49
N ALA A 38 8.92 -13.64 -4.25
CA ALA A 38 9.61 -14.28 -3.12
C ALA A 38 9.66 -15.80 -3.26
N ILE A 39 8.57 -16.46 -3.70
CA ILE A 39 8.54 -17.91 -3.95
C ILE A 39 9.55 -18.29 -5.05
N VAL A 40 9.54 -17.56 -6.16
CA VAL A 40 10.49 -17.79 -7.28
C VAL A 40 11.92 -17.62 -6.80
N ALA A 41 12.23 -16.58 -6.03
CA ALA A 41 13.57 -16.37 -5.49
C ALA A 41 14.00 -17.50 -4.55
N LEU A 42 13.11 -17.97 -3.66
CA LEU A 42 13.38 -19.12 -2.78
C LEU A 42 13.62 -20.41 -3.57
N HIS A 43 12.82 -20.65 -4.60
CA HIS A 43 12.98 -21.80 -5.49
C HIS A 43 14.36 -21.78 -6.19
N GLU A 44 14.77 -20.62 -6.72
CA GLU A 44 16.08 -20.48 -7.36
C GLU A 44 17.24 -20.67 -6.38
N LEU A 45 17.12 -20.16 -5.15
CA LEU A 45 18.14 -20.35 -4.11
C LEU A 45 18.27 -21.83 -3.69
N ASP A 46 17.16 -22.56 -3.63
CA ASP A 46 17.14 -24.02 -3.39
C ASP A 46 17.84 -24.76 -4.56
N ARG A 47 17.46 -24.44 -5.79
CA ARG A 47 18.08 -25.01 -7.00
C ARG A 47 19.60 -24.77 -7.07
N LEU A 48 20.06 -23.62 -6.59
CA LEU A 48 21.49 -23.28 -6.50
C LEU A 48 22.19 -23.91 -5.29
N GLY A 49 21.48 -24.64 -4.43
CA GLY A 49 22.04 -25.27 -3.24
C GLY A 49 22.42 -24.28 -2.12
N VAL A 50 21.91 -23.03 -2.18
CA VAL A 50 22.17 -21.99 -1.17
C VAL A 50 21.34 -22.25 0.10
N LEU A 51 20.13 -22.78 -0.07
CA LEU A 51 19.25 -23.18 1.04
C LEU A 51 18.54 -24.49 0.68
N SER A 52 17.82 -25.06 1.63
CA SER A 52 16.88 -26.16 1.38
C SER A 52 15.47 -25.63 1.62
N LEU A 53 14.68 -25.53 0.54
CA LEU A 53 13.33 -24.96 0.59
C LEU A 53 12.38 -25.93 1.32
N ASN A 54 11.82 -25.45 2.41
CA ASN A 54 10.73 -26.12 3.11
C ASN A 54 9.40 -25.44 2.75
N GLU A 55 8.60 -26.08 1.91
CA GLU A 55 7.33 -25.50 1.42
C GLU A 55 6.37 -25.17 2.56
N THR A 56 6.27 -26.00 3.60
CA THR A 56 5.41 -25.74 4.76
C THR A 56 5.85 -24.47 5.50
N ALA A 57 7.15 -24.29 5.70
CA ALA A 57 7.70 -23.09 6.33
C ALA A 57 7.49 -21.83 5.47
N MET A 58 7.67 -21.94 4.15
CA MET A 58 7.41 -20.86 3.19
C MET A 58 5.93 -20.44 3.24
N ARG A 59 5.00 -21.40 3.15
CA ARG A 59 3.56 -21.13 3.20
C ARG A 59 3.15 -20.45 4.53
N ARG A 60 3.67 -20.94 5.65
CA ARG A 60 3.44 -20.33 6.95
C ARG A 60 4.00 -18.90 7.02
N GLY A 61 5.23 -18.68 6.53
CA GLY A 61 5.84 -17.36 6.49
C GLY A 61 5.02 -16.35 5.68
N LEU A 62 4.46 -16.75 4.53
CA LEU A 62 3.59 -15.88 3.73
C LEU A 62 2.24 -15.61 4.43
N ALA A 63 1.64 -16.63 5.03
CA ALA A 63 0.36 -16.51 5.73
C ALA A 63 0.45 -15.67 7.03
N GLU A 64 1.63 -15.60 7.64
CA GLU A 64 1.91 -14.82 8.85
C GLU A 64 2.64 -13.49 8.54
N ALA A 65 2.95 -13.21 7.26
CA ALA A 65 3.70 -12.03 6.87
C ALA A 65 2.96 -10.75 7.28
N CYS A 66 3.66 -9.89 8.01
CA CYS A 66 3.15 -8.60 8.43
C CYS A 66 4.21 -7.53 8.17
N CYS A 67 3.81 -6.43 7.54
CA CYS A 67 4.66 -5.28 7.32
C CYS A 67 3.89 -4.02 7.69
N MET A 68 4.39 -3.28 8.68
CA MET A 68 3.76 -2.02 9.10
C MET A 68 3.71 -1.02 7.95
N GLY A 69 2.58 -0.35 7.80
CA GLY A 69 2.38 0.64 6.74
C GLY A 69 2.29 0.05 5.32
N ARG A 70 1.89 -1.21 5.17
CA ARG A 70 1.56 -1.82 3.87
C ARG A 70 0.08 -2.22 3.86
N MET A 71 -0.79 -1.30 3.43
CA MET A 71 -2.25 -1.41 3.54
C MET A 71 -2.68 -1.93 4.93
N GLN A 72 -2.01 -1.44 5.96
CA GLN A 72 -2.24 -1.87 7.32
C GLN A 72 -3.56 -1.30 7.85
N VAL A 73 -4.51 -2.17 8.18
CA VAL A 73 -5.74 -1.75 8.85
C VAL A 73 -5.43 -1.43 10.31
N ILE A 74 -5.66 -0.17 10.70
CA ILE A 74 -5.44 0.34 12.06
C ILE A 74 -6.73 0.32 12.87
N ASP A 75 -7.85 0.68 12.23
CA ASP A 75 -9.18 0.65 12.84
C ASP A 75 -10.21 0.22 11.78
N GLN A 76 -11.38 -0.24 12.23
CA GLN A 76 -12.48 -0.68 11.37
C GLN A 76 -13.74 0.19 11.47
N ARG A 77 -13.78 1.16 12.37
CA ARG A 77 -14.96 2.02 12.58
C ARG A 77 -14.59 3.46 12.98
N PRO A 78 -14.34 4.34 11.99
CA PRO A 78 -14.25 4.09 10.53
C PRO A 78 -13.06 3.22 10.16
N THR A 79 -13.07 2.66 8.95
CA THR A 79 -11.89 1.92 8.45
C THR A 79 -10.73 2.89 8.24
N ILE A 80 -9.63 2.65 8.95
CA ILE A 80 -8.39 3.43 8.83
C ILE A 80 -7.30 2.52 8.29
N VAL A 81 -6.75 2.90 7.13
CA VAL A 81 -5.66 2.16 6.47
C VAL A 81 -4.41 3.02 6.43
N ALA A 82 -3.27 2.48 6.91
CA ALA A 82 -1.98 3.12 6.79
C ALA A 82 -1.16 2.47 5.68
N ASP A 83 -0.55 3.32 4.84
CA ASP A 83 0.39 2.89 3.82
C ASP A 83 1.58 3.84 3.72
N VAL A 84 2.75 3.32 3.31
CA VAL A 84 4.00 4.08 3.13
C VAL A 84 4.31 4.38 1.67
N ALA A 85 3.33 4.30 0.79
CA ALA A 85 3.47 4.74 -0.59
C ALA A 85 4.01 6.18 -0.64
N HIS A 86 5.03 6.40 -1.44
CA HIS A 86 5.77 7.68 -1.48
C HIS A 86 6.26 8.04 -2.89
N ASN A 87 5.76 7.34 -3.90
CA ASN A 87 6.00 7.59 -5.32
C ASN A 87 4.71 7.31 -6.11
N PRO A 88 4.61 7.75 -7.37
CA PRO A 88 3.41 7.59 -8.19
C PRO A 88 2.94 6.13 -8.29
N ASP A 89 3.86 5.19 -8.56
CA ASP A 89 3.52 3.77 -8.73
C ASP A 89 2.97 3.16 -7.44
N GLY A 90 3.53 3.55 -6.29
CA GLY A 90 3.05 3.11 -4.97
C GLY A 90 1.65 3.66 -4.66
N ALA A 91 1.39 4.93 -4.97
CA ALA A 91 0.06 5.53 -4.81
C ALA A 91 -0.96 4.85 -5.72
N GLU A 92 -0.61 4.60 -6.98
CA GLU A 92 -1.44 3.90 -7.95
C GLU A 92 -1.78 2.48 -7.47
N ALA A 93 -0.78 1.72 -7.02
CA ALA A 93 -0.98 0.35 -6.51
C ALA A 93 -1.89 0.33 -5.27
N LEU A 94 -1.70 1.28 -4.33
CA LEU A 94 -2.55 1.44 -3.15
C LEU A 94 -3.99 1.73 -3.56
N LEU A 95 -4.21 2.80 -4.32
CA LEU A 95 -5.54 3.29 -4.67
C LEU A 95 -6.31 2.30 -5.57
N SER A 96 -5.62 1.54 -6.41
CA SER A 96 -6.23 0.47 -7.20
C SER A 96 -6.60 -0.74 -6.34
N SER A 97 -5.87 -1.00 -5.24
CA SER A 97 -6.15 -2.13 -4.36
C SER A 97 -7.24 -1.85 -3.34
N LEU A 98 -7.47 -0.58 -2.94
CA LEU A 98 -8.48 -0.24 -1.92
C LEU A 98 -9.89 -0.77 -2.27
N PRO A 99 -10.46 -0.53 -3.46
CA PRO A 99 -11.80 -1.01 -3.80
C PRO A 99 -11.89 -2.53 -4.00
N GLU A 100 -10.75 -3.22 -4.20
CA GLU A 100 -10.72 -4.69 -4.24
C GLU A 100 -10.80 -5.33 -2.84
N VAL A 101 -10.40 -4.56 -1.80
CA VAL A 101 -10.27 -5.06 -0.42
C VAL A 101 -11.39 -4.56 0.48
N PHE A 102 -11.83 -3.31 0.27
CA PHE A 102 -12.79 -2.62 1.14
C PHE A 102 -13.98 -2.12 0.34
N ASP A 103 -15.16 -2.20 0.96
CA ASP A 103 -16.38 -1.53 0.49
C ASP A 103 -16.51 -0.19 1.24
N TYR A 104 -16.58 0.92 0.52
CA TYR A 104 -16.65 2.26 1.09
C TYR A 104 -17.36 3.24 0.15
N ASP A 105 -18.12 4.18 0.73
CA ASP A 105 -18.80 5.24 -0.02
C ASP A 105 -17.92 6.48 -0.19
N ARG A 106 -16.89 6.62 0.63
CA ARG A 106 -16.04 7.81 0.66
C ARG A 106 -14.61 7.48 1.05
N LEU A 107 -13.65 8.09 0.33
CA LEU A 107 -12.22 8.02 0.63
C LEU A 107 -11.67 9.39 1.02
N ILE A 108 -11.18 9.50 2.26
CA ILE A 108 -10.42 10.65 2.75
C ILE A 108 -8.96 10.22 2.86
N ALA A 109 -8.08 10.86 2.12
CA ALA A 109 -6.65 10.59 2.16
C ALA A 109 -5.92 11.63 3.03
N VAL A 110 -5.20 11.19 4.06
CA VAL A 110 -4.27 12.04 4.83
C VAL A 110 -2.87 11.83 4.26
N VAL A 111 -2.32 12.86 3.64
CA VAL A 111 -1.09 12.79 2.86
C VAL A 111 0.02 13.66 3.44
N GLY A 112 1.16 13.03 3.73
CA GLY A 112 2.42 13.69 4.03
C GLY A 112 3.55 13.02 3.27
N ILE A 113 4.31 13.77 2.48
CA ILE A 113 5.34 13.25 1.59
C ILE A 113 6.64 14.03 1.75
N MET A 114 7.78 13.41 1.41
CA MET A 114 9.09 14.07 1.40
C MET A 114 9.26 14.92 0.15
N GLY A 115 9.90 16.09 0.27
CA GLY A 115 10.06 17.06 -0.81
C GLY A 115 11.00 16.62 -1.95
N ASP A 116 11.79 15.56 -1.72
CA ASP A 116 12.68 14.97 -2.72
C ASP A 116 11.99 13.91 -3.62
N LYS A 117 10.69 13.70 -3.43
CA LYS A 117 9.90 12.76 -4.21
C LYS A 117 9.17 13.44 -5.37
N ASP A 118 8.71 12.65 -6.31
CA ASP A 118 7.79 13.12 -7.35
C ASP A 118 6.40 13.40 -6.73
N VAL A 119 6.29 14.59 -6.12
CA VAL A 119 5.09 15.03 -5.41
C VAL A 119 3.90 15.15 -6.37
N ARG A 120 4.12 15.72 -7.58
CA ARG A 120 3.05 15.90 -8.56
C ARG A 120 2.52 14.57 -9.06
N GLY A 121 3.40 13.67 -9.48
CA GLY A 121 3.00 12.34 -9.91
C GLY A 121 2.31 11.54 -8.80
N PHE A 122 2.78 11.68 -7.54
CA PHE A 122 2.14 11.04 -6.39
C PHE A 122 0.73 11.59 -6.14
N LEU A 123 0.53 12.91 -6.11
CA LEU A 123 -0.77 13.53 -5.88
C LEU A 123 -1.74 13.29 -7.04
N SER A 124 -1.26 13.20 -8.28
CA SER A 124 -2.13 12.93 -9.44
C SER A 124 -2.87 11.61 -9.35
N ALA A 125 -2.31 10.61 -8.64
CA ALA A 125 -2.97 9.33 -8.44
C ALA A 125 -4.30 9.44 -7.66
N PHE A 126 -4.48 10.47 -6.85
CA PHE A 126 -5.70 10.68 -6.04
C PHE A 126 -6.84 11.35 -6.82
N HIS A 127 -6.58 11.89 -8.02
CA HIS A 127 -7.59 12.50 -8.86
C HIS A 127 -8.68 11.48 -9.22
N ASP A 128 -9.95 11.86 -9.11
CA ASP A 128 -11.14 11.03 -9.29
C ASP A 128 -11.24 9.78 -8.39
N ARG A 129 -10.35 9.65 -7.39
CA ARG A 129 -10.33 8.49 -6.47
C ARG A 129 -10.54 8.86 -5.01
N ALA A 130 -10.08 10.03 -4.59
CA ALA A 130 -10.27 10.52 -3.24
C ALA A 130 -11.29 11.67 -3.23
N ASP A 131 -12.26 11.61 -2.33
CA ASP A 131 -13.25 12.68 -2.12
C ASP A 131 -12.64 13.89 -1.41
N LEU A 132 -11.57 13.67 -0.66
CA LEU A 132 -10.84 14.73 0.04
C LEU A 132 -9.39 14.28 0.29
N VAL A 133 -8.44 15.16 -0.01
CA VAL A 133 -7.02 14.99 0.34
C VAL A 133 -6.65 15.99 1.44
N ILE A 134 -6.27 15.50 2.61
CA ILE A 134 -5.77 16.33 3.72
C ILE A 134 -4.24 16.35 3.66
N LEU A 135 -3.69 17.46 3.24
CA LEU A 135 -2.26 17.68 3.09
C LEU A 135 -1.65 18.08 4.44
N THR A 136 -0.64 17.33 4.87
CA THR A 136 -0.01 17.57 6.17
C THR A 136 1.52 17.44 6.09
N ARG A 137 2.20 17.83 7.17
CA ARG A 137 3.65 17.72 7.27
C ARG A 137 4.06 16.61 8.23
N PRO A 138 4.75 15.56 7.75
CA PRO A 138 5.41 14.59 8.62
C PRO A 138 6.48 15.25 9.51
N SER A 139 6.80 14.61 10.65
CA SER A 139 7.85 15.07 11.56
C SER A 139 9.25 14.80 10.98
N SER A 140 9.57 15.42 9.84
CA SER A 140 10.85 15.28 9.15
C SER A 140 11.27 16.63 8.56
N GLU A 141 12.56 16.97 8.64
CA GLU A 141 13.11 18.16 7.97
C GLU A 141 12.99 18.08 6.45
N ARG A 142 12.98 16.86 5.89
CA ARG A 142 12.83 16.60 4.45
C ARG A 142 11.39 16.65 3.96
N ALA A 143 10.41 16.83 4.84
CA ALA A 143 9.00 16.87 4.47
C ALA A 143 8.72 18.03 3.52
N ALA A 144 7.95 17.77 2.47
CA ALA A 144 7.44 18.81 1.58
C ALA A 144 6.63 19.85 2.39
N ASP A 145 6.73 21.10 1.98
CA ASP A 145 5.93 22.18 2.57
C ASP A 145 4.46 22.01 2.16
N PRO A 146 3.52 21.99 3.13
CA PRO A 146 2.10 21.82 2.83
C PRO A 146 1.52 22.92 1.90
N GLY A 147 2.07 24.12 1.93
CA GLY A 147 1.67 25.19 1.00
C GLY A 147 2.05 24.84 -0.44
N THR A 148 3.24 24.28 -0.65
CA THR A 148 3.65 23.78 -1.97
C THR A 148 2.76 22.62 -2.42
N LEU A 149 2.41 21.69 -1.50
CA LEU A 149 1.48 20.59 -1.80
C LEU A 149 0.11 21.13 -2.22
N SER A 150 -0.38 22.18 -1.56
CA SER A 150 -1.68 22.82 -1.86
C SER A 150 -1.71 23.41 -3.27
N VAL A 151 -0.66 24.11 -3.69
CA VAL A 151 -0.57 24.66 -5.06
C VAL A 151 -0.65 23.54 -6.10
N ILE A 152 0.08 22.43 -5.88
CA ILE A 152 0.05 21.28 -6.79
C ILE A 152 -1.34 20.62 -6.80
N ALA A 153 -1.98 20.50 -5.64
CA ALA A 153 -3.32 19.92 -5.53
C ALA A 153 -4.37 20.78 -6.25
N GLU A 154 -4.27 22.13 -6.15
CA GLU A 154 -5.12 23.06 -6.91
C GLU A 154 -4.95 22.88 -8.43
N GLU A 155 -3.72 22.80 -8.92
CA GLU A 155 -3.42 22.57 -10.34
C GLU A 155 -3.92 21.20 -10.86
N LEU A 156 -4.02 20.21 -9.95
CA LEU A 156 -4.56 18.87 -10.22
C LEU A 156 -6.08 18.77 -9.97
N GLU A 157 -6.73 19.90 -9.64
CA GLU A 157 -8.17 19.97 -9.35
C GLU A 157 -8.61 19.00 -8.22
N LEU A 158 -7.71 18.73 -7.25
CA LEU A 158 -8.02 17.88 -6.08
C LEU A 158 -8.80 18.69 -5.04
N GLU A 159 -9.93 18.14 -4.57
CA GLU A 159 -10.55 18.66 -3.34
C GLU A 159 -9.60 18.41 -2.15
N HIS A 160 -9.11 19.47 -1.53
CA HIS A 160 -8.07 19.33 -0.51
C HIS A 160 -8.18 20.32 0.64
N ARG A 161 -7.50 20.00 1.74
CA ARG A 161 -7.30 20.87 2.89
C ARG A 161 -5.87 20.76 3.40
N VAL A 162 -5.33 21.85 3.92
CA VAL A 162 -4.03 21.86 4.59
C VAL A 162 -4.22 21.82 6.09
N VAL A 163 -3.58 20.86 6.75
CA VAL A 163 -3.57 20.73 8.22
C VAL A 163 -2.13 20.56 8.69
N PRO A 164 -1.66 21.37 9.67
CA PRO A 164 -0.22 21.49 9.97
C PRO A 164 0.47 20.23 10.47
N SER A 165 -0.24 19.32 11.16
CA SER A 165 0.35 18.13 11.76
C SER A 165 -0.46 16.88 11.44
N ALA A 166 0.24 15.73 11.37
CA ALA A 166 -0.38 14.44 11.05
C ALA A 166 -1.47 14.05 12.05
N GLY A 167 -1.28 14.32 13.37
CA GLY A 167 -2.31 14.05 14.38
C GLY A 167 -3.57 14.88 14.14
N ALA A 168 -3.43 16.20 13.96
CA ALA A 168 -4.58 17.06 13.67
C ALA A 168 -5.23 16.74 12.31
N ALA A 169 -4.46 16.26 11.33
CA ALA A 169 -4.99 15.83 10.05
C ALA A 169 -5.83 14.55 10.18
N LEU A 170 -5.40 13.61 11.01
CA LEU A 170 -6.18 12.40 11.32
C LEU A 170 -7.46 12.75 12.06
N ASP A 171 -7.39 13.59 13.12
CA ASP A 171 -8.57 14.07 13.86
C ASP A 171 -9.58 14.79 12.96
N ARG A 172 -9.08 15.42 11.88
CA ARG A 172 -9.94 16.14 10.92
C ARG A 172 -10.57 15.20 9.88
N ALA A 173 -9.94 14.06 9.63
CA ALA A 173 -10.44 13.04 8.72
C ALA A 173 -11.55 12.19 9.34
N LEU A 174 -11.49 12.00 10.67
CA LEU A 174 -12.49 11.29 11.48
C LEU A 174 -13.68 12.19 11.81
#